data_3123fe8f1631fc0078cc08ca42a11d2b
#
_entry.id   3123fe8f1631fc0078cc08ca42a11d2b
#
_cell.length_a   1.000
_cell.length_b   1.000
_cell.length_c   1.000
_cell.angle_alpha   90.00
_cell.angle_beta   90.00
_cell.angle_gamma   90.00
#
_symmetry.space_group_name_H-M   'P 1'
#
loop_
_entity.id
_entity.type
_entity.pdbx_description
1 polymer ?
#
loop_
_entity_poly.entity_id
_entity_poly.type
_entity_poly.pdbx_seq_one_letter_code
_entity_poly.pdbx_strand_id
1 'polypeptide(L)'
;MKILILILAFASSNLAWSQSRDSAAFFYQKALNEKNGRLFLVAYNDFQKSIQYSSDNFDAQEQLGLTALELRKYDNATMAFLKASELHKDDPVAVENLANLYFWTRQWDQAVVYAKKAQQLHSSFKWNSLIGKCYYEQEDYGHAFPYLLAAAKEDSVNAELPYLMARAYVDMNNYKAAIPYFQKAIALDSSKSQWIYECALTCATIYDDRSAIKYYELAALRGYKKDNDFYENLSDSYIAAGQLQKGLELMLKVLEKKPADLDLLYSVANAYYKLKKYDQAIDFWDRILSYDKQNAKSLYMIGLSYQKKGDTAKGRQLCDKAIEMDPALRNLKQEKKLDM
;
A
#
# COMPACT_ATOMS: atom_id res chain seq x y z
N MET A 1 6.84 -62.63 44.44
CA MET A 1 6.18 -62.48 43.12
C MET A 1 5.93 -61.00 42.71
N LYS A 2 5.40 -60.09 43.55
CA LYS A 2 5.15 -58.70 43.24
C LYS A 2 6.39 -57.87 42.88
N ILE A 3 7.54 -58.12 43.50
CA ILE A 3 8.84 -57.43 43.27
C ILE A 3 9.42 -57.79 41.88
N LEU A 4 9.32 -59.10 41.49
CA LEU A 4 9.84 -59.58 40.21
C LEU A 4 9.04 -59.01 39.02
N ILE A 5 7.70 -58.79 39.17
CA ILE A 5 6.82 -58.13 38.14
C ILE A 5 7.16 -56.69 37.99
N LEU A 6 7.50 -55.99 39.09
CA LEU A 6 7.92 -54.57 39.02
C LEU A 6 9.27 -54.38 38.32
N ILE A 7 10.24 -55.32 38.55
CA ILE A 7 11.55 -55.25 37.87
C ILE A 7 11.42 -55.55 36.37
N LEU A 8 10.59 -56.53 36.00
CA LEU A 8 10.35 -56.85 34.59
C LEU A 8 9.60 -55.71 33.86
N ALA A 9 8.64 -55.02 34.50
CA ALA A 9 7.97 -53.89 33.96
C ALA A 9 8.91 -52.69 33.79
N PHE A 10 9.84 -52.46 34.73
CA PHE A 10 10.90 -51.42 34.62
C PHE A 10 11.93 -51.72 33.54
N ALA A 11 12.32 -53.01 33.38
CA ALA A 11 13.25 -53.41 32.33
C ALA A 11 12.64 -53.33 30.93
N SER A 12 11.36 -53.69 30.76
CA SER A 12 10.67 -53.60 29.49
C SER A 12 10.40 -52.14 29.07
N SER A 13 10.11 -51.25 30.02
CA SER A 13 9.95 -49.81 29.73
C SER A 13 11.28 -49.18 29.32
N ASN A 14 12.39 -49.51 29.96
CA ASN A 14 13.72 -49.01 29.60
C ASN A 14 14.19 -49.51 28.21
N LEU A 15 13.88 -50.73 27.84
CA LEU A 15 14.18 -51.29 26.51
C LEU A 15 13.33 -50.60 25.42
N ALA A 16 12.06 -50.35 25.66
CA ALA A 16 11.19 -49.65 24.73
C ALA A 16 11.63 -48.19 24.52
N TRP A 17 12.10 -47.51 25.59
CA TRP A 17 12.64 -46.15 25.53
C TRP A 17 13.98 -46.09 24.78
N SER A 18 14.88 -47.07 24.99
CA SER A 18 16.14 -47.16 24.23
C SER A 18 15.88 -47.35 22.73
N GLN A 19 14.99 -48.27 22.38
CA GLN A 19 14.65 -48.57 20.99
C GLN A 19 13.95 -47.37 20.27
N SER A 20 13.16 -46.61 21.01
CA SER A 20 12.55 -45.38 20.49
C SER A 20 13.59 -44.29 20.18
N ARG A 21 14.57 -44.06 21.07
CA ARG A 21 15.67 -43.11 20.86
C ARG A 21 16.58 -43.50 19.70
N ASP A 22 16.91 -44.78 19.57
CA ASP A 22 17.74 -45.29 18.45
C ASP A 22 17.02 -45.06 17.11
N SER A 23 15.70 -45.27 17.05
CA SER A 23 14.88 -45.01 15.88
C SER A 23 14.80 -43.51 15.56
N ALA A 24 14.65 -42.67 16.59
CA ALA A 24 14.64 -41.20 16.40
C ALA A 24 15.97 -40.70 15.80
N ALA A 25 17.09 -41.17 16.36
CA ALA A 25 18.44 -40.82 15.88
C ALA A 25 18.68 -41.31 14.45
N PHE A 26 18.24 -42.52 14.12
CA PHE A 26 18.35 -43.06 12.75
C PHE A 26 17.62 -42.19 11.74
N PHE A 27 16.33 -41.86 11.97
CA PHE A 27 15.55 -41.03 11.06
C PHE A 27 16.09 -39.58 11.00
N TYR A 28 16.59 -39.03 12.09
CA TYR A 28 17.24 -37.73 12.11
C TYR A 28 18.46 -37.66 11.19
N GLN A 29 19.40 -38.63 11.35
CA GLN A 29 20.61 -38.65 10.50
C GLN A 29 20.28 -38.90 9.02
N LYS A 30 19.32 -39.79 8.76
CA LYS A 30 18.83 -40.03 7.41
C LYS A 30 18.26 -38.73 6.78
N ALA A 31 17.39 -38.02 7.50
CA ALA A 31 16.81 -36.76 7.06
C ALA A 31 17.85 -35.67 6.81
N LEU A 32 18.90 -35.57 7.63
CA LEU A 32 20.03 -34.67 7.41
C LEU A 32 20.74 -34.93 6.07
N ASN A 33 21.01 -36.20 5.78
CA ASN A 33 21.65 -36.62 4.52
C ASN A 33 20.77 -36.25 3.31
N GLU A 34 19.47 -36.50 3.42
CA GLU A 34 18.49 -36.17 2.39
C GLU A 34 18.36 -34.66 2.18
N LYS A 35 18.32 -33.88 3.27
CA LYS A 35 18.32 -32.40 3.21
C LYS A 35 19.57 -31.87 2.53
N ASN A 36 20.74 -32.41 2.86
CA ASN A 36 22.00 -32.05 2.20
C ASN A 36 22.00 -32.41 0.71
N GLY A 37 21.32 -33.49 0.33
CA GLY A 37 21.04 -33.86 -1.06
C GLY A 37 19.91 -33.06 -1.72
N ARG A 38 19.35 -32.03 -1.06
CA ARG A 38 18.19 -31.21 -1.49
C ARG A 38 16.90 -32.01 -1.72
N LEU A 39 16.78 -33.19 -1.14
CA LEU A 39 15.57 -34.01 -1.16
C LEU A 39 14.60 -33.57 -0.05
N PHE A 40 14.23 -32.29 -0.05
CA PHE A 40 13.52 -31.65 1.08
C PHE A 40 12.23 -32.35 1.49
N LEU A 41 11.44 -32.88 0.54
CA LEU A 41 10.19 -33.56 0.87
C LEU A 41 10.45 -34.90 1.58
N VAL A 42 11.50 -35.63 1.19
CA VAL A 42 11.88 -36.90 1.83
C VAL A 42 12.45 -36.62 3.22
N ALA A 43 13.36 -35.66 3.32
CA ALA A 43 13.92 -35.17 4.57
C ALA A 43 12.83 -34.74 5.58
N TYR A 44 11.86 -33.96 5.10
CA TYR A 44 10.72 -33.53 5.91
C TYR A 44 9.97 -34.70 6.52
N ASN A 45 9.64 -35.72 5.70
CA ASN A 45 8.93 -36.90 6.20
C ASN A 45 9.77 -37.72 7.20
N ASP A 46 11.08 -37.80 7.00
CA ASP A 46 11.95 -38.55 7.93
C ASP A 46 12.25 -37.71 9.20
N PHE A 47 12.31 -36.37 9.15
CA PHE A 47 12.28 -35.54 10.36
C PHE A 47 10.98 -35.74 11.14
N GLN A 48 9.82 -35.78 10.46
CA GLN A 48 8.54 -36.08 11.12
C GLN A 48 8.56 -37.46 11.84
N LYS A 49 9.15 -38.51 11.23
CA LYS A 49 9.31 -39.80 11.89
C LYS A 49 10.24 -39.69 13.12
N SER A 50 11.34 -38.94 12.99
CA SER A 50 12.25 -38.70 14.11
C SER A 50 11.51 -38.13 15.32
N ILE A 51 10.70 -37.08 15.13
CA ILE A 51 9.94 -36.46 16.23
C ILE A 51 8.78 -37.32 16.73
N GLN A 52 8.26 -38.26 15.93
CA GLN A 52 7.27 -39.24 16.41
C GLN A 52 7.88 -40.20 17.42
N TYR A 53 9.18 -40.55 17.28
CA TYR A 53 9.91 -41.38 18.22
C TYR A 53 10.45 -40.61 19.44
N SER A 54 10.80 -39.33 19.27
CA SER A 54 11.29 -38.44 20.33
C SER A 54 10.81 -37.00 20.06
N SER A 55 9.68 -36.64 20.65
CA SER A 55 9.06 -35.31 20.47
C SER A 55 9.84 -34.17 21.16
N ASP A 56 10.74 -34.52 22.09
CA ASP A 56 11.60 -33.62 22.84
C ASP A 56 13.00 -33.43 22.22
N ASN A 57 13.20 -33.94 21.00
CA ASN A 57 14.42 -33.70 20.24
C ASN A 57 14.41 -32.32 19.64
N PHE A 58 15.09 -31.38 20.28
CA PHE A 58 15.21 -29.97 19.82
C PHE A 58 15.77 -29.89 18.39
N ASP A 59 16.89 -30.57 18.11
CA ASP A 59 17.54 -30.52 16.81
C ASP A 59 16.61 -31.01 15.69
N ALA A 60 15.83 -32.07 15.95
CA ALA A 60 14.88 -32.59 14.97
C ALA A 60 13.70 -31.60 14.73
N GLN A 61 13.22 -30.93 15.77
CA GLN A 61 12.18 -29.92 15.64
C GLN A 61 12.69 -28.69 14.82
N GLU A 62 13.91 -28.22 15.15
CA GLU A 62 14.51 -27.09 14.41
C GLU A 62 14.72 -27.44 12.93
N GLN A 63 15.32 -28.60 12.64
CA GLN A 63 15.58 -29.03 11.27
C GLN A 63 14.28 -29.32 10.49
N LEU A 64 13.23 -29.81 11.17
CA LEU A 64 11.90 -29.95 10.59
C LEU A 64 11.33 -28.57 10.19
N GLY A 65 11.43 -27.58 11.07
CA GLY A 65 11.00 -26.21 10.81
C GLY A 65 11.72 -25.60 9.60
N LEU A 66 13.05 -25.70 9.57
CA LEU A 66 13.85 -25.22 8.44
C LEU A 66 13.50 -25.93 7.12
N THR A 67 13.28 -27.27 7.18
CA THR A 67 12.91 -28.04 5.97
C THR A 67 11.49 -27.71 5.50
N ALA A 68 10.57 -27.45 6.44
CA ALA A 68 9.22 -27.02 6.14
C ALA A 68 9.19 -25.63 5.45
N LEU A 69 10.09 -24.71 5.82
CA LEU A 69 10.28 -23.42 5.14
C LEU A 69 10.70 -23.60 3.68
N GLU A 70 11.65 -24.47 3.40
CA GLU A 70 12.08 -24.78 2.01
C GLU A 70 10.91 -25.31 1.16
N LEU A 71 9.99 -26.03 1.79
CA LEU A 71 8.77 -26.56 1.17
C LEU A 71 7.59 -25.58 1.20
N ARG A 72 7.76 -24.36 1.72
CA ARG A 72 6.71 -23.34 1.94
C ARG A 72 5.51 -23.85 2.78
N LYS A 73 5.75 -24.81 3.65
CA LYS A 73 4.77 -25.34 4.61
C LYS A 73 4.80 -24.49 5.89
N TYR A 74 4.32 -23.25 5.80
CA TYR A 74 4.49 -22.24 6.86
C TYR A 74 3.86 -22.65 8.20
N ASP A 75 2.66 -23.24 8.19
CA ASP A 75 2.02 -23.70 9.43
C ASP A 75 2.84 -24.79 10.12
N ASN A 76 3.36 -25.74 9.35
CA ASN A 76 4.20 -26.81 9.88
C ASN A 76 5.54 -26.29 10.40
N ALA A 77 6.12 -25.30 9.69
CA ALA A 77 7.33 -24.62 10.15
C ALA A 77 7.09 -23.91 11.49
N THR A 78 5.98 -23.15 11.59
CA THR A 78 5.59 -22.47 12.83
C THR A 78 5.43 -23.45 13.99
N MET A 79 4.73 -24.55 13.80
CA MET A 79 4.56 -25.58 14.84
C MET A 79 5.89 -26.18 15.30
N ALA A 80 6.78 -26.48 14.36
CA ALA A 80 8.08 -27.05 14.65
C ALA A 80 8.97 -26.06 15.43
N PHE A 81 9.04 -24.79 15.00
CA PHE A 81 9.81 -23.77 15.71
C PHE A 81 9.20 -23.37 17.06
N LEU A 82 7.87 -23.39 17.21
CA LEU A 82 7.24 -23.22 18.52
C LEU A 82 7.71 -24.32 19.47
N LYS A 83 7.68 -25.57 19.01
CA LYS A 83 8.14 -26.69 19.82
C LYS A 83 9.64 -26.62 20.14
N ALA A 84 10.47 -26.24 19.18
CA ALA A 84 11.89 -25.97 19.43
C ALA A 84 12.08 -24.86 20.47
N SER A 85 11.32 -23.76 20.38
CA SER A 85 11.35 -22.65 21.35
C SER A 85 10.82 -23.02 22.75
N GLU A 86 9.96 -24.03 22.87
CA GLU A 86 9.54 -24.58 24.16
C GLU A 86 10.68 -25.39 24.82
N LEU A 87 11.42 -26.13 24.00
CA LEU A 87 12.54 -26.97 24.45
C LEU A 87 13.77 -26.13 24.82
N HIS A 88 14.09 -25.14 23.96
CA HIS A 88 15.16 -24.16 24.17
C HIS A 88 14.64 -22.75 23.97
N LYS A 89 14.27 -22.06 25.07
CA LYS A 89 13.56 -20.78 25.07
C LYS A 89 14.29 -19.65 24.33
N ASP A 90 15.61 -19.66 24.36
CA ASP A 90 16.45 -18.57 23.85
C ASP A 90 17.25 -19.00 22.62
N ASP A 91 16.74 -20.01 21.90
CA ASP A 91 17.33 -20.39 20.64
C ASP A 91 17.11 -19.32 19.56
N PRO A 92 18.18 -18.71 19.04
CA PRO A 92 18.04 -17.61 18.06
C PRO A 92 17.38 -18.08 16.77
N VAL A 93 17.67 -19.31 16.28
CA VAL A 93 17.14 -19.81 15.01
C VAL A 93 15.64 -19.94 15.06
N ALA A 94 15.10 -20.57 16.10
CA ALA A 94 13.66 -20.72 16.27
C ALA A 94 12.97 -19.35 16.43
N VAL A 95 13.54 -18.45 17.26
CA VAL A 95 12.96 -17.14 17.55
C VAL A 95 12.93 -16.25 16.29
N GLU A 96 14.02 -16.20 15.53
CA GLU A 96 14.12 -15.42 14.28
C GLU A 96 13.16 -15.93 13.21
N ASN A 97 13.08 -17.25 13.04
CA ASN A 97 12.17 -17.85 12.07
C ASN A 97 10.70 -17.64 12.46
N LEU A 98 10.35 -17.70 13.74
CA LEU A 98 9.01 -17.38 14.21
C LEU A 98 8.64 -15.92 13.94
N ALA A 99 9.56 -14.97 14.17
CA ALA A 99 9.31 -13.57 13.86
C ALA A 99 8.97 -13.37 12.37
N ASN A 100 9.76 -13.98 11.48
CA ASN A 100 9.54 -13.91 10.04
C ASN A 100 8.25 -14.62 9.60
N LEU A 101 7.99 -15.83 10.12
CA LEU A 101 6.79 -16.61 9.81
C LEU A 101 5.52 -15.87 10.21
N TYR A 102 5.46 -15.32 11.41
CA TYR A 102 4.33 -14.52 11.85
C TYR A 102 4.15 -13.25 11.02
N PHE A 103 5.26 -12.60 10.59
CA PHE A 103 5.20 -11.49 9.67
C PHE A 103 4.60 -11.89 8.29
N TRP A 104 5.08 -12.97 7.69
CA TRP A 104 4.58 -13.45 6.38
C TRP A 104 3.13 -13.93 6.44
N THR A 105 2.69 -14.45 7.60
CA THR A 105 1.31 -14.89 7.83
C THR A 105 0.41 -13.79 8.40
N ARG A 106 0.89 -12.52 8.43
CA ARG A 106 0.18 -11.33 8.90
C ARG A 106 -0.31 -11.41 10.35
N GLN A 107 0.38 -12.16 11.17
CA GLN A 107 0.14 -12.23 12.62
C GLN A 107 1.03 -11.20 13.31
N TRP A 108 0.69 -9.92 13.12
CA TRP A 108 1.56 -8.79 13.44
C TRP A 108 2.00 -8.73 14.89
N ASP A 109 1.08 -8.97 15.83
CA ASP A 109 1.39 -8.97 17.28
C ASP A 109 2.45 -10.01 17.63
N GLN A 110 2.29 -11.24 17.13
CA GLN A 110 3.24 -12.32 17.36
C GLN A 110 4.59 -12.01 16.68
N ALA A 111 4.56 -11.48 15.47
CA ALA A 111 5.77 -11.04 14.77
C ALA A 111 6.56 -10.03 15.61
N VAL A 112 5.88 -9.03 16.18
CA VAL A 112 6.52 -8.02 17.05
C VAL A 112 7.09 -8.66 18.31
N VAL A 113 6.37 -9.58 18.97
CA VAL A 113 6.84 -10.26 20.19
C VAL A 113 8.12 -11.02 19.90
N TYR A 114 8.14 -11.85 18.85
CA TYR A 114 9.32 -12.66 18.51
C TYR A 114 10.47 -11.82 17.94
N ALA A 115 10.17 -10.76 17.17
CA ALA A 115 11.20 -9.85 16.67
C ALA A 115 11.90 -9.08 17.81
N LYS A 116 11.15 -8.60 18.80
CA LYS A 116 11.73 -7.98 20.02
C LYS A 116 12.56 -8.99 20.83
N LYS A 117 12.11 -10.23 20.91
CA LYS A 117 12.89 -11.29 21.55
C LYS A 117 14.19 -11.57 20.80
N ALA A 118 14.15 -11.69 19.47
CA ALA A 118 15.33 -11.87 18.63
C ALA A 118 16.33 -10.70 18.79
N GLN A 119 15.82 -9.47 18.87
CA GLN A 119 16.63 -8.28 19.12
C GLN A 119 17.38 -8.33 20.46
N GLN A 120 16.74 -8.88 21.52
CA GLN A 120 17.35 -9.07 22.83
C GLN A 120 18.43 -10.15 22.84
N LEU A 121 18.32 -11.16 21.97
CA LEU A 121 19.28 -12.25 21.81
C LEU A 121 20.52 -11.84 21.01
N HIS A 122 20.70 -10.53 20.76
CA HIS A 122 21.83 -9.97 20.00
C HIS A 122 21.97 -10.57 18.59
N SER A 123 20.85 -10.88 17.95
CA SER A 123 20.80 -11.27 16.54
C SER A 123 21.53 -10.25 15.66
N SER A 124 22.27 -10.73 14.67
CA SER A 124 22.91 -9.89 13.67
C SER A 124 21.92 -9.21 12.73
N PHE A 125 20.69 -9.69 12.70
CA PHE A 125 19.62 -9.13 11.89
C PHE A 125 19.06 -7.86 12.53
N LYS A 126 18.73 -6.88 11.67
CA LYS A 126 18.19 -5.59 12.11
C LYS A 126 16.66 -5.63 12.14
N TRP A 127 16.10 -5.96 13.29
CA TRP A 127 14.66 -6.20 13.49
C TRP A 127 13.78 -4.95 13.46
N ASN A 128 14.36 -3.75 13.57
CA ASN A 128 13.59 -2.50 13.58
C ASN A 128 12.70 -2.33 12.34
N SER A 129 13.17 -2.75 11.17
CA SER A 129 12.38 -2.69 9.93
C SER A 129 11.14 -3.57 10.01
N LEU A 130 11.27 -4.82 10.47
CA LEU A 130 10.15 -5.73 10.62
C LEU A 130 9.14 -5.24 11.65
N ILE A 131 9.62 -4.83 12.83
CA ILE A 131 8.76 -4.31 13.91
C ILE A 131 8.00 -3.06 13.43
N GLY A 132 8.70 -2.12 12.79
CA GLY A 132 8.08 -0.91 12.26
C GLY A 132 7.02 -1.19 11.19
N LYS A 133 7.27 -2.16 10.31
CA LYS A 133 6.29 -2.62 9.32
C LYS A 133 5.08 -3.27 9.97
N CYS A 134 5.26 -4.10 11.01
CA CYS A 134 4.14 -4.69 11.73
C CYS A 134 3.22 -3.63 12.32
N TYR A 135 3.77 -2.62 13.00
CA TYR A 135 2.97 -1.54 13.56
C TYR A 135 2.32 -0.68 12.46
N TYR A 136 3.00 -0.47 11.32
CA TYR A 136 2.42 0.21 10.16
C TYR A 136 1.19 -0.55 9.62
N GLU A 137 1.28 -1.86 9.44
CA GLU A 137 0.17 -2.70 8.95
C GLU A 137 -1.01 -2.78 9.94
N GLN A 138 -0.76 -2.51 11.22
CA GLN A 138 -1.78 -2.37 12.27
C GLN A 138 -2.35 -0.95 12.36
N GLU A 139 -1.91 -0.03 11.50
CA GLU A 139 -2.24 1.41 11.54
C GLU A 139 -1.83 2.09 12.88
N ASP A 140 -0.97 1.44 13.66
CA ASP A 140 -0.37 2.01 14.87
C ASP A 140 0.87 2.84 14.51
N TYR A 141 0.63 3.96 13.89
CA TYR A 141 1.69 4.84 13.41
C TYR A 141 2.54 5.42 14.54
N GLY A 142 1.93 5.59 15.74
CA GLY A 142 2.65 6.07 16.92
C GLY A 142 3.82 5.17 17.30
N HIS A 143 3.62 3.86 17.28
CA HIS A 143 4.68 2.88 17.52
C HIS A 143 5.50 2.59 16.26
N ALA A 144 4.93 2.70 15.05
CA ALA A 144 5.66 2.44 13.80
C ALA A 144 6.83 3.41 13.59
N PHE A 145 6.63 4.73 13.77
CA PHE A 145 7.63 5.75 13.47
C PHE A 145 8.97 5.56 14.18
N PRO A 146 9.05 5.35 15.50
CA PRO A 146 10.33 5.11 16.17
C PRO A 146 11.14 3.98 15.57
N TYR A 147 10.49 2.85 15.25
CA TYR A 147 11.13 1.69 14.65
C TYR A 147 11.53 1.92 13.20
N LEU A 148 10.68 2.54 12.38
CA LEU A 148 11.00 2.89 10.99
C LEU A 148 12.16 3.89 10.90
N LEU A 149 12.21 4.86 11.82
CA LEU A 149 13.32 5.81 11.91
C LEU A 149 14.64 5.14 12.33
N ALA A 150 14.58 4.20 13.30
CA ALA A 150 15.73 3.40 13.68
C ALA A 150 16.21 2.53 12.52
N ALA A 151 15.31 1.86 11.84
CA ALA A 151 15.61 1.06 10.65
C ALA A 151 16.24 1.90 9.53
N ALA A 152 15.75 3.12 9.28
CA ALA A 152 16.32 4.03 8.27
C ALA A 152 17.73 4.57 8.63
N LYS A 153 18.13 4.51 9.91
CA LYS A 153 19.52 4.77 10.33
C LYS A 153 20.41 3.54 10.13
N GLU A 154 19.85 2.35 10.31
CA GLU A 154 20.55 1.07 10.13
C GLU A 154 20.79 0.74 8.65
N ASP A 155 19.82 1.08 7.81
CA ASP A 155 19.83 0.87 6.36
C ASP A 155 19.37 2.17 5.67
N SER A 156 20.32 3.07 5.46
CA SER A 156 20.06 4.41 4.92
C SER A 156 19.74 4.43 3.41
N VAL A 157 19.96 3.30 2.71
CA VAL A 157 19.70 3.18 1.27
C VAL A 157 18.35 2.51 0.97
N ASN A 158 17.67 2.03 1.98
CA ASN A 158 16.36 1.40 1.85
C ASN A 158 15.26 2.44 1.59
N ALA A 159 14.85 2.53 0.34
CA ALA A 159 13.86 3.50 -0.11
C ALA A 159 12.45 3.21 0.44
N GLU A 160 12.16 1.97 0.80
CA GLU A 160 10.83 1.57 1.32
C GLU A 160 10.53 2.20 2.67
N LEU A 161 11.53 2.39 3.52
CA LEU A 161 11.32 2.93 4.87
C LEU A 161 10.78 4.38 4.85
N PRO A 162 11.38 5.33 4.14
CA PRO A 162 10.78 6.65 4.02
C PRO A 162 9.45 6.62 3.25
N TYR A 163 9.24 5.71 2.30
CA TYR A 163 7.95 5.57 1.64
C TYR A 163 6.84 5.16 2.62
N LEU A 164 7.08 4.17 3.49
CA LEU A 164 6.11 3.78 4.53
C LEU A 164 5.81 4.93 5.49
N MET A 165 6.82 5.71 5.88
CA MET A 165 6.61 6.90 6.72
C MET A 165 5.77 7.96 6.00
N ALA A 166 5.98 8.18 4.70
CA ALA A 166 5.16 9.07 3.90
C ALA A 166 3.70 8.61 3.87
N ARG A 167 3.47 7.32 3.61
CA ARG A 167 2.14 6.72 3.58
C ARG A 167 1.44 6.84 4.93
N ALA A 168 2.13 6.54 6.04
CA ALA A 168 1.60 6.71 7.38
C ALA A 168 1.12 8.16 7.63
N TYR A 169 1.88 9.16 7.20
CA TYR A 169 1.45 10.55 7.29
C TYR A 169 0.25 10.88 6.40
N VAL A 170 0.16 10.28 5.20
CA VAL A 170 -1.03 10.42 4.34
C VAL A 170 -2.27 9.84 5.02
N ASP A 171 -2.16 8.64 5.57
CA ASP A 171 -3.26 7.96 6.25
C ASP A 171 -3.73 8.73 7.51
N MET A 172 -2.80 9.44 8.15
CA MET A 172 -3.09 10.38 9.25
C MET A 172 -3.61 11.75 8.76
N ASN A 173 -3.87 11.93 7.46
CA ASN A 173 -4.22 13.22 6.82
C ASN A 173 -3.19 14.34 7.04
N ASN A 174 -1.96 14.01 7.38
CA ASN A 174 -0.87 14.98 7.54
C ASN A 174 -0.02 15.07 6.26
N TYR A 175 -0.65 15.51 5.19
CA TYR A 175 -0.08 15.56 3.85
C TYR A 175 1.22 16.38 3.76
N LYS A 176 1.31 17.50 4.51
CA LYS A 176 2.53 18.33 4.53
C LYS A 176 3.74 17.57 5.08
N ALA A 177 3.53 16.76 6.12
CA ALA A 177 4.60 15.95 6.70
C ALA A 177 4.98 14.76 5.82
N ALA A 178 4.08 14.26 4.97
CA ALA A 178 4.33 13.15 4.06
C ALA A 178 5.34 13.51 2.95
N ILE A 179 5.27 14.73 2.41
CA ILE A 179 6.03 15.15 1.22
C ILE A 179 7.55 14.96 1.37
N PRO A 180 8.23 15.40 2.43
CA PRO A 180 9.67 15.18 2.59
C PRO A 180 10.07 13.71 2.59
N TYR A 181 9.22 12.83 3.12
CA TYR A 181 9.46 11.40 3.14
C TYR A 181 9.28 10.76 1.77
N PHE A 182 8.25 11.17 0.98
CA PHE A 182 8.14 10.79 -0.42
C PHE A 182 9.37 11.25 -1.21
N GLN A 183 9.80 12.49 -1.04
CA GLN A 183 10.98 13.01 -1.72
C GLN A 183 12.23 12.20 -1.41
N LYS A 184 12.42 11.81 -0.14
CA LYS A 184 13.53 10.94 0.26
C LYS A 184 13.43 9.56 -0.37
N ALA A 185 12.24 8.93 -0.38
CA ALA A 185 12.02 7.64 -1.01
C ALA A 185 12.33 7.67 -2.52
N ILE A 186 11.83 8.70 -3.23
CA ILE A 186 12.05 8.91 -4.66
C ILE A 186 13.53 9.18 -4.98
N ALA A 187 14.23 9.90 -4.10
CA ALA A 187 15.67 10.14 -4.25
C ALA A 187 16.49 8.86 -4.13
N LEU A 188 16.07 7.93 -3.27
CA LEU A 188 16.72 6.64 -3.07
C LEU A 188 16.37 5.63 -4.19
N ASP A 189 15.12 5.63 -4.65
CA ASP A 189 14.68 4.77 -5.76
C ASP A 189 13.68 5.51 -6.67
N SER A 190 14.20 6.14 -7.71
CA SER A 190 13.40 6.86 -8.70
C SER A 190 12.71 5.96 -9.74
N SER A 191 12.87 4.65 -9.66
CA SER A 191 12.19 3.70 -10.56
C SER A 191 10.74 3.42 -10.13
N LYS A 192 10.38 3.74 -8.88
CA LYS A 192 9.06 3.50 -8.29
C LYS A 192 8.04 4.55 -8.74
N SER A 193 7.57 4.43 -9.98
CA SER A 193 6.65 5.40 -10.59
C SER A 193 5.34 5.58 -9.80
N GLN A 194 4.87 4.53 -9.10
CA GLN A 194 3.72 4.59 -8.21
C GLN A 194 3.95 5.57 -7.04
N TRP A 195 5.11 5.51 -6.38
CA TRP A 195 5.44 6.41 -5.26
C TRP A 195 5.52 7.88 -5.69
N ILE A 196 6.02 8.10 -6.91
CA ILE A 196 6.10 9.43 -7.51
C ILE A 196 4.68 9.98 -7.77
N TYR A 197 3.78 9.13 -8.28
CA TYR A 197 2.39 9.50 -8.49
C TYR A 197 1.67 9.81 -7.17
N GLU A 198 1.88 9.02 -6.12
CA GLU A 198 1.31 9.28 -4.80
C GLU A 198 1.84 10.59 -4.18
N CYS A 199 3.11 10.91 -4.41
CA CYS A 199 3.66 12.22 -4.04
C CYS A 199 2.96 13.35 -4.78
N ALA A 200 2.64 13.17 -6.08
CA ALA A 200 1.90 14.16 -6.86
C ALA A 200 0.49 14.38 -6.30
N LEU A 201 -0.25 13.31 -6.02
CA LEU A 201 -1.56 13.37 -5.38
C LEU A 201 -1.51 14.10 -4.04
N THR A 202 -0.49 13.79 -3.23
CA THR A 202 -0.29 14.43 -1.93
C THR A 202 -0.04 15.94 -2.06
N CYS A 203 0.76 16.35 -3.04
CA CYS A 203 0.99 17.76 -3.34
C CYS A 203 -0.31 18.45 -3.81
N ALA A 204 -1.08 17.83 -4.70
CA ALA A 204 -2.36 18.37 -5.17
C ALA A 204 -3.36 18.55 -4.02
N THR A 205 -3.43 17.59 -3.09
CA THR A 205 -4.32 17.67 -1.92
C THR A 205 -4.06 18.90 -1.04
N ILE A 206 -2.81 19.39 -0.97
CA ILE A 206 -2.47 20.59 -0.22
C ILE A 206 -2.41 21.87 -1.09
N TYR A 207 -2.93 21.78 -2.32
CA TYR A 207 -2.94 22.87 -3.31
C TYR A 207 -1.54 23.37 -3.73
N ASP A 208 -0.51 22.51 -3.60
CA ASP A 208 0.80 22.75 -4.23
C ASP A 208 0.81 22.17 -5.65
N ASP A 209 0.01 22.80 -6.52
CA ASP A 209 -0.21 22.33 -7.89
C ASP A 209 1.07 22.34 -8.73
N ARG A 210 2.01 23.25 -8.44
CA ARG A 210 3.29 23.29 -9.16
C ARG A 210 4.13 22.05 -8.87
N SER A 211 4.21 21.63 -7.61
CA SER A 211 4.88 20.40 -7.23
C SER A 211 4.11 19.17 -7.73
N ALA A 212 2.77 19.18 -7.66
CA ALA A 212 1.93 18.12 -8.18
C ALA A 212 2.22 17.86 -9.66
N ILE A 213 2.18 18.89 -10.50
CA ILE A 213 2.50 18.79 -11.93
C ILE A 213 3.88 18.17 -12.16
N LYS A 214 4.91 18.66 -11.44
CA LYS A 214 6.27 18.14 -11.54
C LYS A 214 6.33 16.63 -11.26
N TYR A 215 5.64 16.17 -10.21
CA TYR A 215 5.65 14.75 -9.84
C TYR A 215 4.76 13.91 -10.75
N TYR A 216 3.63 14.40 -11.25
CA TYR A 216 2.86 13.70 -12.29
C TYR A 216 3.69 13.50 -13.56
N GLU A 217 4.35 14.54 -14.05
CA GLU A 217 5.20 14.46 -15.24
C GLU A 217 6.37 13.48 -15.01
N LEU A 218 6.99 13.50 -13.83
CA LEU A 218 8.05 12.56 -13.46
C LEU A 218 7.52 11.12 -13.37
N ALA A 219 6.36 10.88 -12.78
CA ALA A 219 5.74 9.55 -12.72
C ALA A 219 5.50 9.00 -14.13
N ALA A 220 4.96 9.84 -15.02
CA ALA A 220 4.77 9.49 -16.43
C ALA A 220 6.09 9.14 -17.15
N LEU A 221 7.15 9.91 -16.89
CA LEU A 221 8.49 9.66 -17.43
C LEU A 221 9.08 8.34 -16.91
N ARG A 222 8.75 7.96 -15.66
CA ARG A 222 9.18 6.71 -15.01
C ARG A 222 8.27 5.52 -15.29
N GLY A 223 7.34 5.65 -16.25
CA GLY A 223 6.51 4.55 -16.74
C GLY A 223 5.21 4.34 -15.97
N TYR A 224 4.75 5.33 -15.18
CA TYR A 224 3.42 5.26 -14.60
C TYR A 224 2.35 5.20 -15.68
N LYS A 225 1.31 4.38 -15.47
CA LYS A 225 0.23 4.20 -16.43
C LYS A 225 -0.60 5.50 -16.57
N LYS A 226 -0.68 6.01 -17.80
CA LYS A 226 -1.46 7.20 -18.14
C LYS A 226 -2.90 6.81 -18.49
N ASP A 227 -3.68 6.44 -17.46
CA ASP A 227 -5.12 6.19 -17.60
C ASP A 227 -5.92 7.51 -17.46
N ASN A 228 -7.24 7.39 -17.43
CA ASN A 228 -8.08 8.58 -17.35
C ASN A 228 -7.88 9.34 -16.03
N ASP A 229 -7.77 8.61 -14.91
CA ASP A 229 -7.58 9.22 -13.59
C ASP A 229 -6.26 10.01 -13.53
N PHE A 230 -5.20 9.48 -14.16
CA PHE A 230 -3.94 10.20 -14.29
C PHE A 230 -4.11 11.52 -15.06
N TYR A 231 -4.81 11.48 -16.21
CA TYR A 231 -5.02 12.70 -17.00
C TYR A 231 -5.95 13.69 -16.32
N GLU A 232 -6.99 13.25 -15.63
CA GLU A 232 -7.90 14.10 -14.87
C GLU A 232 -7.13 14.82 -13.74
N ASN A 233 -6.40 14.09 -12.89
CA ASN A 233 -5.62 14.66 -11.78
C ASN A 233 -4.54 15.65 -12.26
N LEU A 234 -3.81 15.30 -13.31
CA LEU A 234 -2.80 16.21 -13.89
C LEU A 234 -3.46 17.45 -14.51
N SER A 235 -4.60 17.28 -15.18
CA SER A 235 -5.36 18.37 -15.77
C SER A 235 -5.83 19.38 -14.72
N ASP A 236 -6.39 18.87 -13.61
CA ASP A 236 -6.86 19.71 -12.50
C ASP A 236 -5.72 20.52 -11.91
N SER A 237 -4.56 19.88 -11.70
CA SER A 237 -3.37 20.59 -11.23
C SER A 237 -2.89 21.65 -12.22
N TYR A 238 -2.93 21.40 -13.54
CA TYR A 238 -2.61 22.43 -14.53
C TYR A 238 -3.59 23.59 -14.49
N ILE A 239 -4.90 23.33 -14.33
CA ILE A 239 -5.92 24.36 -14.26
C ILE A 239 -5.76 25.20 -13.00
N ALA A 240 -5.54 24.55 -11.85
CA ALA A 240 -5.31 25.23 -10.57
C ALA A 240 -4.04 26.10 -10.61
N ALA A 241 -2.98 25.62 -11.28
CA ALA A 241 -1.74 26.39 -11.51
C ALA A 241 -1.88 27.49 -12.59
N GLY A 242 -3.07 27.71 -13.17
CA GLY A 242 -3.32 28.72 -14.22
C GLY A 242 -2.86 28.31 -15.63
N GLN A 243 -2.40 27.08 -15.83
CA GLN A 243 -1.96 26.56 -17.13
C GLN A 243 -3.15 25.96 -17.91
N LEU A 244 -4.21 26.78 -18.09
CA LEU A 244 -5.52 26.38 -18.60
C LEU A 244 -5.47 25.62 -19.93
N GLN A 245 -4.58 26.02 -20.84
CA GLN A 245 -4.49 25.38 -22.17
C GLN A 245 -4.02 23.92 -22.05
N LYS A 246 -2.99 23.65 -21.20
CA LYS A 246 -2.48 22.29 -20.98
C LYS A 246 -3.53 21.40 -20.29
N GLY A 247 -4.20 21.94 -19.27
CA GLY A 247 -5.28 21.20 -18.59
C GLY A 247 -6.40 20.83 -19.55
N LEU A 248 -6.85 21.79 -20.37
CA LEU A 248 -7.87 21.57 -21.39
C LEU A 248 -7.49 20.47 -22.39
N GLU A 249 -6.25 20.45 -22.87
CA GLU A 249 -5.77 19.41 -23.79
C GLU A 249 -5.86 17.99 -23.19
N LEU A 250 -5.59 17.86 -21.89
CA LEU A 250 -5.72 16.57 -21.19
C LEU A 250 -7.19 16.19 -20.97
N MET A 251 -8.04 17.15 -20.56
CA MET A 251 -9.48 16.91 -20.44
C MET A 251 -10.11 16.43 -21.75
N LEU A 252 -9.73 17.02 -22.88
CA LEU A 252 -10.23 16.60 -24.18
C LEU A 252 -9.85 15.16 -24.52
N LYS A 253 -8.63 14.71 -24.16
CA LYS A 253 -8.22 13.30 -24.31
C LYS A 253 -9.07 12.34 -23.47
N VAL A 254 -9.45 12.75 -22.25
CA VAL A 254 -10.34 11.93 -21.41
C VAL A 254 -11.75 11.91 -22.00
N LEU A 255 -12.22 13.06 -22.49
CA LEU A 255 -13.55 13.21 -23.07
C LEU A 255 -13.75 12.37 -24.34
N GLU A 256 -12.70 12.10 -25.13
CA GLU A 256 -12.74 11.15 -26.25
C GLU A 256 -13.18 9.75 -25.82
N LYS A 257 -12.83 9.34 -24.58
CA LYS A 257 -13.18 8.04 -24.01
C LYS A 257 -14.46 8.05 -23.18
N LYS A 258 -14.84 9.23 -22.64
CA LYS A 258 -16.03 9.43 -21.81
C LYS A 258 -16.90 10.56 -22.42
N PRO A 259 -17.42 10.43 -23.65
CA PRO A 259 -18.03 11.56 -24.39
C PRO A 259 -19.32 12.11 -23.79
N ALA A 260 -19.97 11.36 -22.88
CA ALA A 260 -21.22 11.73 -22.23
C ALA A 260 -21.03 12.07 -20.73
N ASP A 261 -19.80 12.20 -20.24
CA ASP A 261 -19.51 12.61 -18.87
C ASP A 261 -19.83 14.10 -18.69
N LEU A 262 -20.94 14.40 -17.99
CA LEU A 262 -21.45 15.75 -17.84
C LEU A 262 -20.52 16.65 -17.02
N ASP A 263 -19.86 16.12 -16.00
CA ASP A 263 -18.94 16.86 -15.15
C ASP A 263 -17.68 17.26 -15.93
N LEU A 264 -17.18 16.33 -16.73
CA LEU A 264 -16.04 16.58 -17.61
C LEU A 264 -16.39 17.56 -18.72
N LEU A 265 -17.57 17.43 -19.36
CA LEU A 265 -18.07 18.41 -20.34
C LEU A 265 -18.17 19.81 -19.72
N TYR A 266 -18.68 19.91 -18.49
CA TYR A 266 -18.78 21.18 -17.77
C TYR A 266 -17.39 21.76 -17.47
N SER A 267 -16.44 20.95 -17.07
CA SER A 267 -15.06 21.34 -16.79
C SER A 267 -14.36 21.86 -18.04
N VAL A 268 -14.53 21.17 -19.20
CA VAL A 268 -14.02 21.60 -20.51
C VAL A 268 -14.65 22.93 -20.93
N ALA A 269 -15.96 23.06 -20.80
CA ALA A 269 -16.68 24.32 -21.15
C ALA A 269 -16.18 25.48 -20.30
N ASN A 270 -16.00 25.29 -18.99
CA ASN A 270 -15.44 26.31 -18.10
C ASN A 270 -13.99 26.69 -18.47
N ALA A 271 -13.15 25.72 -18.84
CA ALA A 271 -11.79 25.99 -19.28
C ALA A 271 -11.78 26.86 -20.55
N TYR A 272 -12.63 26.55 -21.52
CA TYR A 272 -12.81 27.39 -22.71
C TYR A 272 -13.31 28.79 -22.36
N TYR A 273 -14.29 28.92 -21.46
CA TYR A 273 -14.79 30.20 -21.00
C TYR A 273 -13.69 31.08 -20.36
N LYS A 274 -12.89 30.46 -19.44
CA LYS A 274 -11.74 31.16 -18.83
C LYS A 274 -10.69 31.59 -19.86
N LEU A 275 -10.49 30.78 -20.91
CA LEU A 275 -9.61 31.09 -22.04
C LEU A 275 -10.23 32.13 -23.00
N LYS A 276 -11.43 32.68 -22.71
CA LYS A 276 -12.20 33.61 -23.55
C LYS A 276 -12.59 33.03 -24.93
N LYS A 277 -12.56 31.71 -25.07
CA LYS A 277 -13.00 30.96 -26.25
C LYS A 277 -14.51 30.66 -26.13
N TYR A 278 -15.32 31.71 -26.18
CA TYR A 278 -16.75 31.63 -25.80
C TYR A 278 -17.58 30.75 -26.72
N ASP A 279 -17.25 30.66 -28.01
CA ASP A 279 -17.98 29.78 -28.94
C ASP A 279 -17.81 28.33 -28.57
N GLN A 280 -16.57 27.89 -28.34
CA GLN A 280 -16.30 26.52 -27.91
C GLN A 280 -16.94 26.23 -26.54
N ALA A 281 -16.92 27.21 -25.63
CA ALA A 281 -17.57 27.03 -24.32
C ALA A 281 -19.08 26.80 -24.50
N ILE A 282 -19.75 27.56 -25.36
CA ILE A 282 -21.18 27.43 -25.70
C ILE A 282 -21.45 26.01 -26.25
N ASP A 283 -20.66 25.58 -27.24
CA ASP A 283 -20.82 24.24 -27.86
C ASP A 283 -20.78 23.10 -26.82
N PHE A 284 -19.89 23.18 -25.84
CA PHE A 284 -19.80 22.17 -24.78
C PHE A 284 -20.95 22.24 -23.78
N TRP A 285 -21.43 23.43 -23.41
CA TRP A 285 -22.62 23.54 -22.56
C TRP A 285 -23.89 23.13 -23.32
N ASP A 286 -24.01 23.40 -24.61
CA ASP A 286 -25.11 22.91 -25.44
C ASP A 286 -25.09 21.35 -25.52
N ARG A 287 -23.93 20.73 -25.56
CA ARG A 287 -23.83 19.27 -25.43
C ARG A 287 -24.40 18.79 -24.10
N ILE A 288 -24.12 19.46 -22.98
CA ILE A 288 -24.71 19.11 -21.68
C ILE A 288 -26.24 19.22 -21.76
N LEU A 289 -26.78 20.32 -22.35
CA LEU A 289 -28.22 20.49 -22.52
C LEU A 289 -28.87 19.45 -23.45
N SER A 290 -28.10 18.83 -24.34
CA SER A 290 -28.59 17.74 -25.16
C SER A 290 -28.86 16.44 -24.36
N TYR A 291 -28.09 16.21 -23.28
CA TYR A 291 -28.27 15.10 -22.36
C TYR A 291 -29.22 15.45 -21.21
N ASP A 292 -29.12 16.65 -20.67
CA ASP A 292 -29.94 17.16 -19.57
C ASP A 292 -30.55 18.55 -19.93
N LYS A 293 -31.75 18.53 -20.48
CA LYS A 293 -32.48 19.73 -20.89
C LYS A 293 -32.85 20.67 -19.73
N GLN A 294 -32.81 20.16 -18.49
CA GLN A 294 -33.15 20.92 -17.29
C GLN A 294 -31.89 21.48 -16.58
N ASN A 295 -30.73 21.40 -17.20
CA ASN A 295 -29.48 21.93 -16.64
C ASN A 295 -29.43 23.44 -16.68
N ALA A 296 -30.10 24.08 -15.72
CA ALA A 296 -30.18 25.54 -15.63
C ALA A 296 -28.80 26.21 -15.55
N LYS A 297 -27.82 25.57 -14.91
CA LYS A 297 -26.46 26.08 -14.76
C LYS A 297 -25.75 26.21 -16.10
N SER A 298 -25.85 25.22 -16.98
CA SER A 298 -25.29 25.26 -18.34
C SER A 298 -25.96 26.33 -19.17
N LEU A 299 -27.30 26.46 -19.12
CA LEU A 299 -28.03 27.51 -19.82
C LEU A 299 -27.60 28.91 -19.35
N TYR A 300 -27.38 29.07 -18.03
CA TYR A 300 -26.89 30.35 -17.48
C TYR A 300 -25.49 30.69 -18.00
N MET A 301 -24.59 29.72 -18.07
CA MET A 301 -23.22 29.91 -18.55
C MET A 301 -23.18 30.22 -20.06
N ILE A 302 -24.07 29.65 -20.86
CA ILE A 302 -24.28 30.04 -22.27
C ILE A 302 -24.70 31.50 -22.35
N GLY A 303 -25.65 31.92 -21.52
CA GLY A 303 -26.09 33.31 -21.46
C GLY A 303 -24.95 34.28 -21.13
N LEU A 304 -24.13 33.94 -20.13
CA LEU A 304 -22.92 34.72 -19.79
C LEU A 304 -21.93 34.78 -20.95
N SER A 305 -21.77 33.69 -21.68
CA SER A 305 -20.84 33.61 -22.83
C SER A 305 -21.31 34.53 -23.94
N TYR A 306 -22.61 34.59 -24.27
CA TYR A 306 -23.15 35.53 -25.24
C TYR A 306 -22.95 37.00 -24.79
N GLN A 307 -23.15 37.32 -23.50
CA GLN A 307 -22.86 38.65 -22.98
C GLN A 307 -21.40 39.04 -23.17
N LYS A 308 -20.46 38.12 -22.90
CA LYS A 308 -19.02 38.34 -23.09
C LYS A 308 -18.61 38.49 -24.56
N LYS A 309 -19.37 37.90 -25.49
CA LYS A 309 -19.21 38.07 -26.93
C LYS A 309 -19.79 39.40 -27.44
N GLY A 310 -20.55 40.13 -26.63
CA GLY A 310 -21.20 41.40 -27.01
C GLY A 310 -22.70 41.28 -27.35
N ASP A 311 -23.25 40.06 -27.47
CA ASP A 311 -24.69 39.84 -27.64
C ASP A 311 -25.38 39.86 -26.26
N THR A 312 -25.47 41.05 -25.71
CA THR A 312 -26.00 41.26 -24.36
C THR A 312 -27.50 40.97 -24.28
N ALA A 313 -28.26 41.18 -25.34
CA ALA A 313 -29.71 40.97 -25.36
C ALA A 313 -30.02 39.47 -25.25
N LYS A 314 -29.45 38.67 -26.14
CA LYS A 314 -29.59 37.19 -26.12
C LYS A 314 -29.06 36.61 -24.83
N GLY A 315 -27.90 37.09 -24.36
CA GLY A 315 -27.30 36.63 -23.14
C GLY A 315 -28.16 36.86 -21.88
N ARG A 316 -28.82 38.05 -21.79
CA ARG A 316 -29.76 38.32 -20.70
C ARG A 316 -30.97 37.39 -20.74
N GLN A 317 -31.59 37.22 -21.91
CA GLN A 317 -32.76 36.37 -22.09
C GLN A 317 -32.47 34.91 -21.62
N LEU A 318 -31.29 34.36 -21.97
CA LEU A 318 -30.88 33.01 -21.56
C LEU A 318 -30.61 32.92 -20.06
N CYS A 319 -29.95 33.93 -19.48
CA CYS A 319 -29.71 33.95 -18.02
C CYS A 319 -31.03 34.07 -17.25
N ASP A 320 -31.98 34.91 -17.69
CA ASP A 320 -33.27 35.06 -17.01
C ASP A 320 -34.08 33.76 -17.09
N LYS A 321 -34.11 33.10 -18.26
CA LYS A 321 -34.71 31.77 -18.40
C LYS A 321 -34.05 30.71 -17.49
N ALA A 322 -32.72 30.71 -17.35
CA ALA A 322 -32.04 29.82 -16.44
C ALA A 322 -32.39 30.07 -14.97
N ILE A 323 -32.56 31.33 -14.57
CA ILE A 323 -32.99 31.74 -13.23
C ILE A 323 -34.47 31.39 -12.97
N GLU A 324 -35.31 31.34 -13.98
CA GLU A 324 -36.67 30.81 -13.88
C GLU A 324 -36.67 29.32 -13.61
N MET A 325 -35.74 28.57 -14.22
CA MET A 325 -35.57 27.14 -14.02
C MET A 325 -34.94 26.82 -12.64
N ASP A 326 -33.94 27.60 -12.20
CA ASP A 326 -33.28 27.47 -10.90
C ASP A 326 -33.07 28.86 -10.27
N PRO A 327 -33.95 29.31 -9.34
CA PRO A 327 -33.84 30.60 -8.67
C PRO A 327 -32.55 30.83 -7.87
N ALA A 328 -31.84 29.77 -7.47
CA ALA A 328 -30.56 29.87 -6.75
C ALA A 328 -29.47 30.57 -7.61
N LEU A 329 -29.55 30.48 -8.94
CA LEU A 329 -28.63 31.15 -9.85
C LEU A 329 -28.65 32.67 -9.77
N ARG A 330 -29.68 33.24 -9.13
CA ARG A 330 -29.79 34.67 -8.88
C ARG A 330 -28.65 35.21 -8.01
N ASN A 331 -28.19 34.40 -7.09
CA ASN A 331 -27.09 34.74 -6.18
C ASN A 331 -25.74 34.83 -6.91
N LEU A 332 -25.51 34.01 -7.94
CA LEU A 332 -24.31 34.07 -8.78
C LEU A 332 -24.20 35.38 -9.56
N LYS A 333 -25.34 36.06 -9.81
CA LYS A 333 -25.39 37.37 -10.47
C LYS A 333 -24.97 38.49 -9.51
N GLN A 334 -25.14 38.30 -8.20
CA GLN A 334 -24.80 39.33 -7.20
C GLN A 334 -23.34 39.26 -6.77
N GLU A 335 -22.78 38.05 -6.59
CA GLU A 335 -21.37 37.84 -6.21
C GLU A 335 -20.40 38.43 -7.27
N LYS A 336 -20.71 38.30 -8.56
CA LYS A 336 -19.90 38.92 -9.65
C LYS A 336 -20.01 40.43 -9.75
N LYS A 337 -20.94 41.09 -9.05
CA LYS A 337 -20.99 42.57 -8.95
C LYS A 337 -20.08 43.15 -7.88
N LEU A 338 -19.61 42.30 -6.95
CA LEU A 338 -18.68 42.68 -5.87
C LEU A 338 -17.20 42.55 -6.30
N ASP A 339 -16.92 41.81 -7.36
CA ASP A 339 -15.57 41.59 -7.90
C ASP A 339 -15.23 42.49 -9.11
N MET A 340 -16.04 43.50 -9.40
CA MET A 340 -15.79 44.57 -10.37
C MET A 340 -15.56 45.89 -9.64
#